data_b6fbbc8938d90981f27620993e07c9af
#
_entry.id   b6fbbc8938d90981f27620993e07c9af
#
_cell.length_a   1.000
_cell.length_b   1.000
_cell.length_c   1.000
_cell.angle_alpha   90.00
_cell.angle_beta   90.00
_cell.angle_gamma   90.00
#
_symmetry.space_group_name_H-M   'P 1'
#
loop_
_entity.id
_entity.type
_entity.pdbx_description
1 polymer ?
#
loop_
_entity_poly.entity_id
_entity_poly.type
_entity_poly.pdbx_seq_one_letter_code
_entity_poly.pdbx_strand_id
1 'polypeptide(L)'
;MIIKKFVPCIYLYHEHAVRNLTDTTIVDTDPVRLADYYCEHNADELIVFDMSEGDAEHDAALDIIKEICTRAEVDVIGAGNVKRMEDIKKLLYAGCKKAALDYEKESNIEITEEVSLKFGKDKILISYNDPSVLELHKEKIEKYISAMILMNPHQIRETQAILSLPFFVQINQVALNKLLEIFAYENVCGVTGNTINDNVKEIVALKDLCRENDIPIESFQAAYKWED
;
A
#
# COMPACT_ATOMS: atom_id res chain seq x y z
N MET A 1 -17.04 5.37 -10.73
CA MET A 1 -16.84 5.62 -9.28
C MET A 1 -15.77 4.63 -8.80
N ILE A 2 -14.74 5.07 -8.07
CA ILE A 2 -13.64 4.23 -7.63
C ILE A 2 -14.07 3.45 -6.38
N ILE A 3 -13.90 2.12 -6.40
CA ILE A 3 -14.12 1.26 -5.23
C ILE A 3 -13.06 1.60 -4.17
N LYS A 4 -13.50 1.84 -2.94
CA LYS A 4 -12.63 2.20 -1.81
C LYS A 4 -12.15 0.94 -1.10
N LYS A 5 -10.88 0.95 -0.67
CA LYS A 5 -10.18 -0.21 -0.09
C LYS A 5 -9.61 0.09 1.29
N PHE A 6 -9.57 -0.94 2.11
CA PHE A 6 -8.88 -0.97 3.40
C PHE A 6 -7.61 -1.81 3.26
N VAL A 7 -6.46 -1.16 3.37
CA VAL A 7 -5.16 -1.75 3.01
C VAL A 7 -4.18 -1.65 4.18
N PRO A 8 -4.14 -2.64 5.08
CA PRO A 8 -3.14 -2.67 6.16
C PRO A 8 -1.71 -2.70 5.60
N CYS A 9 -0.78 -2.16 6.40
CA CYS A 9 0.66 -2.17 6.11
C CYS A 9 1.39 -3.16 7.01
N ILE A 10 2.40 -3.83 6.44
CA ILE A 10 3.42 -4.57 7.18
C ILE A 10 4.75 -3.87 6.94
N TYR A 11 5.39 -3.41 8.01
CA TYR A 11 6.69 -2.76 7.94
C TYR A 11 7.75 -3.75 8.41
N LEU A 12 8.56 -4.26 7.46
CA LEU A 12 9.59 -5.27 7.73
C LEU A 12 10.90 -4.61 8.15
N TYR A 13 11.35 -4.90 9.35
CA TYR A 13 12.64 -4.47 9.86
C TYR A 13 13.28 -5.61 10.67
N HIS A 14 14.52 -6.00 10.33
CA HIS A 14 15.21 -7.15 10.95
C HIS A 14 14.31 -8.40 11.05
N GLU A 15 13.67 -8.78 9.94
CA GLU A 15 12.77 -9.95 9.82
C GLU A 15 11.48 -9.89 10.67
N HIS A 16 11.22 -8.80 11.39
CA HIS A 16 10.01 -8.60 12.20
C HIS A 16 9.08 -7.56 11.59
N ALA A 17 7.80 -7.65 11.93
CA ALA A 17 6.86 -6.57 11.67
C ALA A 17 6.97 -5.51 12.76
N VAL A 18 7.24 -4.27 12.35
CA VAL A 18 7.36 -3.12 13.25
C VAL A 18 6.21 -2.13 13.06
N ARG A 19 6.12 -1.15 13.95
CA ARG A 19 4.95 -0.27 14.04
C ARG A 19 4.75 0.63 12.81
N ASN A 20 5.80 1.26 12.31
CA ASN A 20 5.76 2.09 11.11
C ASN A 20 7.18 2.44 10.61
N LEU A 21 7.29 3.27 9.58
CA LEU A 21 8.56 3.68 8.97
C LEU A 21 9.50 4.46 9.91
N THR A 22 9.01 5.00 11.03
CA THR A 22 9.80 5.82 11.97
C THR A 22 9.81 5.25 13.39
N ASP A 23 9.00 4.23 13.66
CA ASP A 23 8.91 3.56 14.96
C ASP A 23 9.12 2.04 14.76
N THR A 24 10.30 1.57 15.11
CA THR A 24 10.72 0.16 14.96
C THR A 24 10.31 -0.74 16.12
N THR A 25 9.37 -0.30 16.97
CA THR A 25 8.78 -1.17 18.00
C THR A 25 8.12 -2.38 17.32
N ILE A 26 8.53 -3.57 17.71
CA ILE A 26 8.02 -4.83 17.15
C ILE A 26 6.53 -4.97 17.52
N VAL A 27 5.68 -5.15 16.52
CA VAL A 27 4.24 -5.42 16.67
C VAL A 27 3.93 -6.91 16.50
N ASP A 28 4.71 -7.60 15.67
CA ASP A 28 4.68 -9.05 15.55
C ASP A 28 6.06 -9.58 15.15
N THR A 29 6.47 -10.68 15.77
CA THR A 29 7.72 -11.36 15.42
C THR A 29 7.61 -12.25 14.19
N ASP A 30 6.38 -12.48 13.70
CA ASP A 30 6.07 -13.26 12.51
C ASP A 30 5.23 -12.43 11.52
N PRO A 31 5.86 -11.75 10.56
CA PRO A 31 5.17 -10.94 9.57
C PRO A 31 4.20 -11.72 8.67
N VAL A 32 4.46 -13.02 8.45
CA VAL A 32 3.59 -13.89 7.64
C VAL A 32 2.29 -14.17 8.38
N ARG A 33 2.37 -14.49 9.67
CA ARG A 33 1.18 -14.64 10.53
C ARG A 33 0.38 -13.34 10.61
N LEU A 34 1.06 -12.19 10.66
CA LEU A 34 0.38 -10.89 10.66
C LEU A 34 -0.36 -10.64 9.33
N ALA A 35 0.20 -11.05 8.20
CA ALA A 35 -0.46 -10.98 6.91
C ALA A 35 -1.73 -11.85 6.88
N ASP A 36 -1.64 -13.10 7.35
CA ASP A 36 -2.80 -14.00 7.48
C ASP A 36 -3.90 -13.35 8.33
N TYR A 37 -3.51 -12.78 9.49
CA TYR A 37 -4.43 -12.10 10.39
C TYR A 37 -5.17 -10.93 9.71
N TYR A 38 -4.47 -10.13 8.89
CA TYR A 38 -5.11 -9.05 8.14
C TYR A 38 -6.07 -9.56 7.06
N CYS A 39 -5.71 -10.64 6.36
CA CYS A 39 -6.59 -11.29 5.37
C CYS A 39 -7.85 -11.84 6.04
N GLU A 40 -7.72 -12.54 7.16
CA GLU A 40 -8.85 -13.07 7.94
C GLU A 40 -9.83 -11.98 8.43
N HIS A 41 -9.35 -10.74 8.57
CA HIS A 41 -10.13 -9.57 8.98
C HIS A 41 -10.54 -8.67 7.82
N ASN A 42 -10.61 -9.23 6.60
CA ASN A 42 -11.19 -8.57 5.41
C ASN A 42 -10.40 -7.37 4.88
N ALA A 43 -9.08 -7.37 5.00
CA ALA A 43 -8.24 -6.48 4.21
C ALA A 43 -8.51 -6.69 2.71
N ASP A 44 -8.51 -5.60 1.93
CA ASP A 44 -8.75 -5.67 0.47
C ASP A 44 -7.45 -5.86 -0.32
N GLU A 45 -6.35 -5.35 0.17
CA GLU A 45 -4.97 -5.50 -0.30
C GLU A 45 -4.03 -5.38 0.90
N LEU A 46 -2.75 -5.72 0.74
CA LEU A 46 -1.69 -5.48 1.72
C LEU A 46 -0.59 -4.62 1.10
N ILE A 47 0.03 -3.74 1.89
CA ILE A 47 1.29 -3.10 1.52
C ILE A 47 2.39 -3.62 2.44
N VAL A 48 3.48 -4.13 1.87
CA VAL A 48 4.66 -4.57 2.62
C VAL A 48 5.80 -3.61 2.33
N PHE A 49 6.26 -2.91 3.36
CA PHE A 49 7.42 -2.01 3.28
C PHE A 49 8.67 -2.75 3.74
N ASP A 50 9.61 -2.95 2.85
CA ASP A 50 10.95 -3.40 3.18
C ASP A 50 11.78 -2.23 3.72
N MET A 51 12.15 -2.31 5.00
CA MET A 51 12.95 -1.30 5.71
C MET A 51 14.40 -1.77 5.94
N SER A 52 14.85 -2.78 5.23
CA SER A 52 16.20 -3.30 5.35
C SER A 52 17.27 -2.25 5.00
N GLU A 53 18.39 -2.28 5.72
CA GLU A 53 19.47 -1.33 5.52
C GLU A 53 20.58 -1.87 4.60
N GLY A 54 20.75 -3.19 4.54
CA GLY A 54 21.78 -3.87 3.76
C GLY A 54 21.26 -4.93 2.79
N ASP A 55 22.10 -5.39 1.86
CA ASP A 55 21.71 -6.36 0.83
C ASP A 55 21.30 -7.71 1.43
N ALA A 56 21.96 -8.18 2.50
CA ALA A 56 21.61 -9.44 3.17
C ALA A 56 20.23 -9.37 3.87
N GLU A 57 19.93 -8.25 4.50
CA GLU A 57 18.62 -8.01 5.12
C GLU A 57 17.53 -7.86 4.05
N HIS A 58 17.86 -7.21 2.92
CA HIS A 58 16.96 -7.10 1.79
C HIS A 58 16.60 -8.48 1.21
N ASP A 59 17.57 -9.37 1.05
CA ASP A 59 17.32 -10.72 0.56
C ASP A 59 16.44 -11.51 1.55
N ALA A 60 16.67 -11.39 2.88
CA ALA A 60 15.83 -12.00 3.90
C ALA A 60 14.40 -11.42 3.89
N ALA A 61 14.26 -10.10 3.75
CA ALA A 61 12.95 -9.45 3.62
C ALA A 61 12.20 -9.94 2.36
N LEU A 62 12.89 -10.16 1.25
CA LEU A 62 12.28 -10.70 0.02
C LEU A 62 11.78 -12.13 0.19
N ASP A 63 12.46 -12.97 0.96
CA ASP A 63 11.98 -14.33 1.27
C ASP A 63 10.69 -14.27 2.11
N ILE A 64 10.60 -13.38 3.09
CA ILE A 64 9.39 -13.14 3.87
C ILE A 64 8.26 -12.59 2.98
N ILE A 65 8.54 -11.61 2.13
CA ILE A 65 7.57 -11.04 1.19
C ILE A 65 7.03 -12.15 0.25
N LYS A 66 7.89 -13.02 -0.23
CA LYS A 66 7.49 -14.17 -1.06
C LYS A 66 6.56 -15.12 -0.33
N GLU A 67 6.84 -15.40 0.95
CA GLU A 67 5.97 -16.24 1.76
C GLU A 67 4.61 -15.56 2.00
N ILE A 68 4.59 -14.27 2.34
CA ILE A 68 3.37 -13.47 2.44
C ILE A 68 2.56 -13.55 1.13
N CYS A 69 3.18 -13.27 -0.01
CA CYS A 69 2.51 -13.32 -1.32
C CYS A 69 1.96 -14.71 -1.67
N THR A 70 2.60 -15.77 -1.18
CA THR A 70 2.15 -17.15 -1.41
C THR A 70 0.92 -17.51 -0.59
N ARG A 71 0.79 -16.94 0.61
CA ARG A 71 -0.29 -17.27 1.55
C ARG A 71 -1.44 -16.28 1.52
N ALA A 72 -1.15 -15.01 1.23
CA ALA A 72 -2.18 -13.96 1.19
C ALA A 72 -3.26 -14.27 0.14
N GLU A 73 -4.52 -14.17 0.54
CA GLU A 73 -5.69 -14.31 -0.35
C GLU A 73 -6.01 -13.01 -1.10
N VAL A 74 -5.25 -11.95 -0.84
CA VAL A 74 -5.41 -10.62 -1.43
C VAL A 74 -4.13 -10.17 -2.15
N ASP A 75 -4.26 -9.18 -3.02
CA ASP A 75 -3.10 -8.61 -3.73
C ASP A 75 -2.13 -7.93 -2.75
N VAL A 76 -0.83 -8.17 -2.94
CA VAL A 76 0.25 -7.57 -2.15
C VAL A 76 0.98 -6.53 -2.98
N ILE A 77 1.18 -5.35 -2.41
CA ILE A 77 1.99 -4.26 -2.95
C ILE A 77 3.33 -4.25 -2.22
N GLY A 78 4.44 -4.42 -2.93
CA GLY A 78 5.78 -4.30 -2.36
C GLY A 78 6.25 -2.84 -2.38
N ALA A 79 6.85 -2.36 -1.30
CA ALA A 79 7.37 -1.01 -1.16
C ALA A 79 8.65 -0.98 -0.30
N GLY A 80 9.34 0.14 -0.27
CA GLY A 80 10.58 0.31 0.50
C GLY A 80 11.80 -0.29 -0.19
N ASN A 81 12.97 0.10 0.27
CA ASN A 81 14.30 -0.32 -0.19
C ASN A 81 14.50 -0.48 -1.72
N VAL A 82 13.72 0.25 -2.52
CA VAL A 82 13.90 0.31 -3.97
C VAL A 82 14.95 1.37 -4.30
N LYS A 83 16.01 0.97 -5.02
CA LYS A 83 17.11 1.85 -5.47
C LYS A 83 17.32 1.76 -6.98
N ARG A 84 16.93 0.66 -7.60
CA ARG A 84 17.16 0.33 -9.00
C ARG A 84 16.10 -0.61 -9.55
N MET A 85 16.03 -0.76 -10.85
CA MET A 85 15.08 -1.62 -11.54
C MET A 85 15.10 -3.08 -11.04
N GLU A 86 16.26 -3.62 -10.67
CA GLU A 86 16.36 -4.99 -10.16
C GLU A 86 15.57 -5.20 -8.85
N ASP A 87 15.46 -4.19 -8.01
CA ASP A 87 14.71 -4.28 -6.76
C ASP A 87 13.20 -4.39 -7.04
N ILE A 88 12.69 -3.63 -8.03
CA ILE A 88 11.31 -3.79 -8.54
C ILE A 88 11.09 -5.19 -9.11
N LYS A 89 12.03 -5.69 -9.90
CA LYS A 89 11.96 -7.04 -10.45
C LYS A 89 11.89 -8.10 -9.35
N LYS A 90 12.73 -7.98 -8.30
CA LYS A 90 12.73 -8.89 -7.16
C LYS A 90 11.37 -8.89 -6.44
N LEU A 91 10.77 -7.73 -6.15
CA LEU A 91 9.45 -7.61 -5.54
C LEU A 91 8.36 -8.30 -6.38
N LEU A 92 8.31 -8.03 -7.70
CA LEU A 92 7.34 -8.63 -8.59
C LEU A 92 7.54 -10.15 -8.73
N TYR A 93 8.78 -10.64 -8.73
CA TYR A 93 9.08 -12.08 -8.79
C TYR A 93 8.87 -12.78 -7.45
N ALA A 94 8.93 -12.08 -6.33
CA ALA A 94 8.51 -12.59 -5.03
C ALA A 94 6.98 -12.80 -4.95
N GLY A 95 6.23 -12.26 -5.91
CA GLY A 95 4.78 -12.45 -6.00
C GLY A 95 3.97 -11.18 -5.77
N CYS A 96 4.61 -10.04 -5.48
CA CYS A 96 3.90 -8.76 -5.37
C CYS A 96 3.16 -8.47 -6.69
N LYS A 97 1.89 -8.10 -6.56
CA LYS A 97 1.06 -7.71 -7.71
C LYS A 97 1.52 -6.38 -8.30
N LYS A 98 1.99 -5.50 -7.42
CA LYS A 98 2.45 -4.16 -7.75
C LYS A 98 3.66 -3.81 -6.89
N ALA A 99 4.45 -2.83 -7.33
CA ALA A 99 5.56 -2.28 -6.58
C ALA A 99 5.53 -0.75 -6.56
N ALA A 100 5.91 -0.15 -5.43
CA ALA A 100 5.89 1.29 -5.23
C ALA A 100 7.32 1.88 -5.25
N LEU A 101 7.50 2.93 -6.05
CA LEU A 101 8.70 3.77 -6.11
C LEU A 101 8.56 4.94 -5.14
N ASP A 102 9.55 5.15 -4.29
CA ASP A 102 9.59 6.28 -3.37
C ASP A 102 10.06 7.55 -4.11
N TYR A 103 9.15 8.47 -4.38
CA TYR A 103 9.42 9.71 -5.14
C TYR A 103 10.10 10.80 -4.32
N GLU A 104 10.42 10.55 -3.06
CA GLU A 104 11.40 11.34 -2.30
C GLU A 104 12.85 11.02 -2.73
N LYS A 105 13.06 9.99 -3.57
CA LYS A 105 14.37 9.54 -4.07
C LYS A 105 14.50 9.78 -5.56
N GLU A 106 15.45 10.62 -5.96
CA GLU A 106 15.73 10.94 -7.37
C GLU A 106 15.98 9.68 -8.21
N SER A 107 16.71 8.70 -7.66
CA SER A 107 16.98 7.43 -8.36
C SER A 107 15.70 6.69 -8.75
N ASN A 108 14.63 6.79 -7.96
CA ASN A 108 13.34 6.15 -8.26
C ASN A 108 12.58 6.92 -9.35
N ILE A 109 12.70 8.24 -9.36
CA ILE A 109 12.11 9.08 -10.41
C ILE A 109 12.81 8.80 -11.76
N GLU A 110 14.14 8.62 -11.77
CA GLU A 110 14.90 8.31 -12.97
C GLU A 110 14.49 6.98 -13.61
N ILE A 111 14.34 5.92 -12.82
CA ILE A 111 14.02 4.57 -13.33
C ILE A 111 12.53 4.35 -13.69
N THR A 112 11.65 5.31 -13.39
CA THR A 112 10.19 5.17 -13.55
C THR A 112 9.78 4.73 -14.95
N GLU A 113 10.30 5.37 -15.99
CA GLU A 113 9.97 5.01 -17.38
C GLU A 113 10.43 3.60 -17.71
N GLU A 114 11.68 3.26 -17.36
CA GLU A 114 12.27 1.95 -17.66
C GLU A 114 11.48 0.81 -17.00
N VAL A 115 11.13 0.92 -15.70
CA VAL A 115 10.39 -0.11 -14.99
C VAL A 115 8.96 -0.24 -15.52
N SER A 116 8.32 0.88 -15.85
CA SER A 116 6.96 0.87 -16.39
C SER A 116 6.89 0.25 -17.78
N LEU A 117 7.85 0.54 -18.65
CA LEU A 117 7.92 -0.07 -19.98
C LEU A 117 8.23 -1.56 -19.91
N LYS A 118 9.03 -2.00 -18.94
CA LYS A 118 9.43 -3.40 -18.79
C LYS A 118 8.37 -4.27 -18.14
N PHE A 119 7.70 -3.79 -17.09
CA PHE A 119 6.80 -4.61 -16.27
C PHE A 119 5.33 -4.28 -16.48
N GLY A 120 5.01 -3.16 -17.10
CA GLY A 120 3.66 -2.64 -17.30
C GLY A 120 3.31 -1.53 -16.30
N LYS A 121 2.67 -0.49 -16.80
CA LYS A 121 2.20 0.65 -16.00
C LYS A 121 1.30 0.23 -14.83
N ASP A 122 0.46 -0.76 -15.05
CA ASP A 122 -0.50 -1.30 -14.09
C ASP A 122 0.14 -1.87 -12.82
N LYS A 123 1.44 -2.18 -12.87
CA LYS A 123 2.21 -2.74 -11.77
C LYS A 123 3.03 -1.72 -10.98
N ILE A 124 3.07 -0.47 -11.42
CA ILE A 124 3.94 0.54 -10.81
C ILE A 124 3.11 1.62 -10.12
N LEU A 125 3.41 1.82 -8.84
CA LEU A 125 2.90 2.91 -8.02
C LEU A 125 4.05 3.84 -7.63
N ILE A 126 3.69 4.99 -7.07
CA ILE A 126 4.63 5.87 -6.35
C ILE A 126 4.14 6.14 -4.93
N SER A 127 5.06 6.37 -4.01
CA SER A 127 4.78 6.95 -2.70
C SER A 127 5.45 8.32 -2.59
N TYR A 128 4.81 9.26 -1.88
CA TYR A 128 5.31 10.63 -1.69
C TYR A 128 4.67 11.29 -0.46
N ASN A 129 5.36 12.28 0.12
CA ASN A 129 4.87 13.10 1.21
C ASN A 129 4.34 14.46 0.74
N ASP A 130 5.09 15.13 -0.14
CA ASP A 130 4.78 16.47 -0.64
C ASP A 130 4.26 16.42 -2.08
N PRO A 131 3.02 16.89 -2.34
CA PRO A 131 2.45 16.92 -3.68
C PRO A 131 3.23 17.78 -4.70
N SER A 132 4.14 18.65 -4.28
CA SER A 132 4.98 19.41 -5.20
C SER A 132 5.77 18.52 -6.17
N VAL A 133 6.16 17.32 -5.74
CA VAL A 133 6.83 16.34 -6.60
C VAL A 133 5.93 15.87 -7.76
N LEU A 134 4.61 15.85 -7.55
CA LEU A 134 3.65 15.51 -8.60
C LEU A 134 3.59 16.57 -9.69
N GLU A 135 3.66 17.86 -9.33
CA GLU A 135 3.69 18.97 -10.28
C GLU A 135 4.95 18.91 -11.15
N LEU A 136 6.12 18.68 -10.52
CA LEU A 136 7.41 18.60 -11.19
C LEU A 136 7.49 17.44 -12.19
N HIS A 137 6.84 16.31 -11.90
CA HIS A 137 6.95 15.08 -12.70
C HIS A 137 5.62 14.63 -13.31
N LYS A 138 4.64 15.54 -13.43
CA LYS A 138 3.26 15.26 -13.85
C LYS A 138 3.16 14.38 -15.10
N GLU A 139 3.80 14.80 -16.20
CA GLU A 139 3.75 14.06 -17.48
C GLU A 139 4.30 12.63 -17.35
N LYS A 140 5.41 12.46 -16.61
CA LYS A 140 6.01 11.15 -16.35
C LYS A 140 5.06 10.27 -15.54
N ILE A 141 4.46 10.81 -14.48
CA ILE A 141 3.53 10.10 -13.61
C ILE A 141 2.28 9.68 -14.39
N GLU A 142 1.64 10.60 -15.11
CA GLU A 142 0.45 10.30 -15.92
C GLU A 142 0.70 9.22 -16.96
N LYS A 143 1.90 9.19 -17.53
CA LYS A 143 2.28 8.23 -18.57
C LYS A 143 2.60 6.83 -18.04
N TYR A 144 3.32 6.77 -16.91
CA TYR A 144 3.99 5.54 -16.47
C TYR A 144 3.51 4.96 -15.13
N ILE A 145 2.64 5.65 -14.38
CA ILE A 145 2.19 5.25 -13.05
C ILE A 145 0.69 4.96 -13.05
N SER A 146 0.28 3.88 -12.37
CA SER A 146 -1.13 3.46 -12.30
C SER A 146 -1.88 4.04 -11.11
N ALA A 147 -1.21 4.21 -9.96
CA ALA A 147 -1.78 4.73 -8.73
C ALA A 147 -0.68 5.32 -7.84
N MET A 148 -1.08 6.00 -6.77
CA MET A 148 -0.17 6.69 -5.87
C MET A 148 -0.46 6.32 -4.41
N ILE A 149 0.50 6.53 -3.51
CA ILE A 149 0.36 6.40 -2.07
C ILE A 149 0.76 7.74 -1.45
N LEU A 150 -0.22 8.49 -0.99
CA LEU A 150 0.00 9.73 -0.24
C LEU A 150 0.33 9.40 1.21
N MET A 151 1.56 9.73 1.64
CA MET A 151 2.05 9.44 2.99
C MET A 151 1.59 10.48 4.02
N ASN A 152 1.22 11.70 3.58
CA ASN A 152 0.74 12.77 4.43
C ASN A 152 -0.77 13.05 4.21
N PRO A 153 -1.68 12.61 5.09
CA PRO A 153 -3.12 12.75 4.89
C PRO A 153 -3.62 14.20 4.87
N HIS A 154 -2.81 15.17 5.28
CA HIS A 154 -3.19 16.58 5.23
C HIS A 154 -3.11 17.19 3.82
N GLN A 155 -2.54 16.47 2.86
CA GLN A 155 -2.29 16.90 1.48
C GLN A 155 -3.26 16.28 0.45
N ILE A 156 -4.38 15.71 0.90
CA ILE A 156 -5.35 15.04 0.00
C ILE A 156 -5.92 16.00 -1.04
N ARG A 157 -6.27 17.21 -0.61
CA ARG A 157 -6.87 18.22 -1.48
C ARG A 157 -5.91 18.71 -2.56
N GLU A 158 -4.67 18.95 -2.18
CA GLU A 158 -3.59 19.36 -3.07
C GLU A 158 -3.29 18.25 -4.08
N THR A 159 -3.15 17.02 -3.63
CA THR A 159 -2.96 15.84 -4.49
C THR A 159 -4.05 15.74 -5.56
N GLN A 160 -5.32 15.78 -5.15
CA GLN A 160 -6.45 15.67 -6.08
C GLN A 160 -6.53 16.82 -7.09
N ALA A 161 -6.03 18.00 -6.73
CA ALA A 161 -5.99 19.16 -7.61
C ALA A 161 -4.93 19.05 -8.73
N ILE A 162 -3.84 18.29 -8.47
CA ILE A 162 -2.71 18.15 -9.41
C ILE A 162 -2.96 17.03 -10.41
N LEU A 163 -3.39 15.85 -9.94
CA LEU A 163 -3.52 14.62 -10.75
C LEU A 163 -4.85 13.91 -10.51
N SER A 164 -5.41 13.34 -11.59
CA SER A 164 -6.64 12.54 -11.54
C SER A 164 -6.39 11.04 -11.38
N LEU A 165 -5.16 10.63 -11.04
CA LEU A 165 -4.84 9.23 -10.77
C LEU A 165 -5.42 8.79 -9.42
N PRO A 166 -5.82 7.50 -9.28
CA PRO A 166 -6.24 6.95 -8.00
C PRO A 166 -5.08 6.96 -7.00
N PHE A 167 -5.39 7.23 -5.73
CA PHE A 167 -4.38 7.19 -4.68
C PHE A 167 -4.90 6.62 -3.36
N PHE A 168 -4.03 5.89 -2.68
CA PHE A 168 -4.19 5.48 -1.29
C PHE A 168 -3.75 6.61 -0.37
N VAL A 169 -4.39 6.73 0.79
CA VAL A 169 -4.02 7.71 1.81
C VAL A 169 -3.51 6.98 3.04
N GLN A 170 -2.27 7.25 3.42
CA GLN A 170 -1.72 6.73 4.67
C GLN A 170 -2.27 7.52 5.85
N ILE A 171 -3.05 6.86 6.70
CA ILE A 171 -3.69 7.45 7.86
C ILE A 171 -3.05 6.93 9.15
N ASN A 172 -2.11 7.70 9.68
CA ASN A 172 -1.49 7.44 10.96
C ASN A 172 -2.09 8.40 11.99
N GLN A 173 -2.61 7.87 13.10
CA GLN A 173 -3.22 8.65 14.19
C GLN A 173 -4.44 9.50 13.76
N VAL A 174 -5.08 9.15 12.65
CA VAL A 174 -6.32 9.80 12.19
C VAL A 174 -7.51 9.08 12.84
N ALA A 175 -8.42 9.83 13.43
CA ALA A 175 -9.62 9.24 14.02
C ALA A 175 -10.53 8.61 12.95
N LEU A 176 -11.09 7.42 13.24
CA LEU A 176 -11.92 6.66 12.28
C LEU A 176 -13.15 7.43 11.77
N ASN A 177 -13.69 8.36 12.56
CA ASN A 177 -14.80 9.22 12.14
C ASN A 177 -14.44 10.16 10.98
N LYS A 178 -13.14 10.32 10.66
CA LYS A 178 -12.68 11.07 9.49
C LYS A 178 -12.64 10.24 8.22
N LEU A 179 -12.86 8.95 8.30
CA LEU A 179 -12.79 8.04 7.15
C LEU A 179 -13.76 8.45 6.03
N LEU A 180 -15.00 8.79 6.39
CA LEU A 180 -16.01 9.21 5.40
C LEU A 180 -15.60 10.51 4.68
N GLU A 181 -14.98 11.46 5.42
CA GLU A 181 -14.45 12.70 4.84
C GLU A 181 -13.31 12.40 3.84
N ILE A 182 -12.44 11.45 4.17
CA ILE A 182 -11.34 11.02 3.29
C ILE A 182 -11.89 10.33 2.03
N PHE A 183 -12.85 9.43 2.19
CA PHE A 183 -13.46 8.73 1.06
C PHE A 183 -14.38 9.58 0.19
N ALA A 184 -14.80 10.76 0.66
CA ALA A 184 -15.53 11.72 -0.15
C ALA A 184 -14.68 12.32 -1.30
N TYR A 185 -13.35 12.24 -1.21
CA TYR A 185 -12.48 12.64 -2.31
C TYR A 185 -12.54 11.61 -3.45
N GLU A 186 -12.79 12.10 -4.67
CA GLU A 186 -13.09 11.27 -5.84
C GLU A 186 -11.96 10.28 -6.17
N ASN A 187 -10.71 10.76 -6.15
CA ASN A 187 -9.56 9.97 -6.57
C ASN A 187 -8.94 9.14 -5.43
N VAL A 188 -9.39 9.27 -4.19
CA VAL A 188 -8.96 8.38 -3.11
C VAL A 188 -9.52 6.98 -3.41
N CYS A 189 -8.64 6.00 -3.59
CA CYS A 189 -9.01 4.61 -3.84
C CYS A 189 -8.91 3.71 -2.61
N GLY A 190 -8.31 4.18 -1.52
CA GLY A 190 -8.22 3.40 -0.29
C GLY A 190 -7.48 4.15 0.82
N VAL A 191 -7.53 3.55 2.01
CA VAL A 191 -6.80 4.00 3.20
C VAL A 191 -5.84 2.92 3.68
N THR A 192 -4.70 3.34 4.19
CA THR A 192 -3.61 2.45 4.64
C THR A 192 -2.93 3.00 5.89
N GLY A 193 -2.01 2.27 6.48
CA GLY A 193 -1.17 2.69 7.62
C GLY A 193 -1.73 2.35 8.99
N ASN A 194 -1.13 2.93 10.04
CA ASN A 194 -1.33 2.50 11.42
C ASN A 194 -2.77 2.55 11.91
N THR A 195 -3.55 3.57 11.52
CA THR A 195 -4.96 3.62 11.94
C THR A 195 -5.72 2.39 11.45
N ILE A 196 -5.44 1.89 10.24
CA ILE A 196 -6.06 0.67 9.72
C ILE A 196 -5.46 -0.56 10.40
N ASN A 197 -4.15 -0.62 10.60
CA ASN A 197 -3.50 -1.74 11.28
C ASN A 197 -4.04 -1.95 12.70
N ASP A 198 -4.15 -0.88 13.47
CA ASP A 198 -4.60 -0.92 14.87
C ASP A 198 -6.11 -1.28 14.98
N ASN A 199 -6.89 -1.05 13.93
CA ASN A 199 -8.35 -1.25 13.89
C ASN A 199 -8.78 -2.29 12.85
N VAL A 200 -7.91 -3.23 12.48
CA VAL A 200 -8.19 -4.22 11.43
C VAL A 200 -9.44 -5.07 11.72
N LYS A 201 -9.71 -5.40 12.98
CA LYS A 201 -10.92 -6.11 13.40
C LYS A 201 -12.23 -5.37 13.09
N GLU A 202 -12.16 -4.06 12.90
CA GLU A 202 -13.32 -3.21 12.64
C GLU A 202 -13.57 -3.01 11.14
N ILE A 203 -12.74 -3.55 10.24
CA ILE A 203 -12.86 -3.34 8.79
C ILE A 203 -14.26 -3.71 8.28
N VAL A 204 -14.84 -4.80 8.76
CA VAL A 204 -16.20 -5.19 8.34
C VAL A 204 -17.22 -4.09 8.72
N ALA A 205 -17.18 -3.63 9.97
CA ALA A 205 -18.09 -2.56 10.43
C ALA A 205 -17.83 -1.24 9.69
N LEU A 206 -16.56 -0.92 9.38
CA LEU A 206 -16.20 0.26 8.58
C LEU A 206 -16.71 0.14 7.14
N LYS A 207 -16.67 -1.04 6.55
CA LYS A 207 -17.26 -1.31 5.23
C LYS A 207 -18.79 -1.14 5.26
N ASP A 208 -19.46 -1.61 6.31
CA ASP A 208 -20.90 -1.42 6.48
C ASP A 208 -21.26 0.08 6.61
N LEU A 209 -20.50 0.83 7.41
CA LEU A 209 -20.64 2.28 7.51
C LEU A 209 -20.46 2.98 6.15
N CYS A 210 -19.50 2.53 5.34
CA CYS A 210 -19.32 3.06 3.99
C CYS A 210 -20.55 2.79 3.11
N ARG A 211 -21.12 1.59 3.16
CA ARG A 211 -22.35 1.23 2.39
C ARG A 211 -23.54 2.10 2.81
N GLU A 212 -23.73 2.30 4.11
CA GLU A 212 -24.80 3.16 4.65
C GLU A 212 -24.69 4.62 4.19
N ASN A 213 -23.49 5.05 3.78
CA ASN A 213 -23.20 6.39 3.27
C ASN A 213 -22.96 6.44 1.76
N ASP A 214 -23.43 5.43 1.01
CA ASP A 214 -23.30 5.34 -0.46
C ASP A 214 -21.85 5.39 -0.98
N ILE A 215 -20.87 5.03 -0.14
CA ILE A 215 -19.47 4.93 -0.54
C ILE A 215 -19.26 3.55 -1.19
N PRO A 216 -18.72 3.51 -2.42
CA PRO A 216 -18.52 2.25 -3.12
C PRO A 216 -17.35 1.46 -2.51
N ILE A 217 -17.65 0.29 -2.00
CA ILE A 217 -16.67 -0.68 -1.47
C ILE A 217 -16.96 -2.06 -2.04
N GLU A 218 -15.96 -2.93 -2.05
CA GLU A 218 -16.16 -4.32 -2.45
C GLU A 218 -17.17 -5.01 -1.53
N SER A 219 -18.04 -5.83 -2.13
CA SER A 219 -18.91 -6.70 -1.37
C SER A 219 -18.07 -7.81 -0.74
N PHE A 220 -18.36 -8.12 0.51
CA PHE A 220 -17.80 -9.27 1.21
C PHE A 220 -18.03 -10.55 0.39
N GLN A 221 -16.98 -11.16 -0.13
CA GLN A 221 -17.00 -12.54 -0.54
C GLN A 221 -16.71 -13.38 0.72
N ALA A 222 -17.77 -13.83 1.39
CA ALA A 222 -17.60 -14.87 2.40
C ALA A 222 -16.93 -16.06 1.71
N ALA A 223 -15.69 -16.36 2.09
CA ALA A 223 -15.10 -17.64 1.75
C ALA A 223 -15.97 -18.70 2.43
N TYR A 224 -16.87 -19.32 1.67
CA TYR A 224 -17.56 -20.53 2.10
C TYR A 224 -16.48 -21.59 2.23
N LYS A 225 -15.93 -21.78 3.43
CA LYS A 225 -15.27 -23.03 3.78
C LYS A 225 -16.39 -24.06 3.88
N TRP A 226 -16.52 -24.91 2.87
CA TRP A 226 -17.26 -26.15 3.01
C TRP A 226 -16.46 -26.97 4.02
N GLU A 227 -16.97 -27.10 5.23
CA GLU A 227 -16.55 -28.15 6.14
C GLU A 227 -17.14 -29.47 5.57
N ASP A 228 -16.25 -30.33 5.03
CA ASP A 228 -16.52 -31.75 4.77
C ASP A 228 -16.21 -32.58 6.02
#